data_9d9827d239fffa74d7a8f27ccfa195c6
#
_entry.id   9d9827d239fffa74d7a8f27ccfa195c6
#
_cell.length_a   1.000
_cell.length_b   1.000
_cell.length_c   1.000
_cell.angle_alpha   90.00
_cell.angle_beta   90.00
_cell.angle_gamma   90.00
#
_symmetry.space_group_name_H-M   'P 1'
#
loop_
_entity.id
_entity.type
_entity.pdbx_description
1 polymer ?
#
loop_
_entity_poly.entity_id
_entity_poly.type
_entity_poly.pdbx_seq_one_letter_code
_entity_poly.pdbx_strand_id
1 'polypeptide(L)'
;MGSEMCIRDSYDTMQYIKCDVSTICLGMAASMGAFLLAGGAKGKRFALPHSTIMIHQPSGGAQGQATEIQIVADHIAQTKRTLNELLAANTGQPIEVVERDTDRDNYMTAEEAKAYGLIDGVVMHK
;
A
#
# COMPACT_ATOMS: atom_id res chain seq x y z
N MET A 1 -2.02 8.57 12.81
CA MET A 1 -2.72 9.64 12.05
C MET A 1 -1.75 10.46 11.24
N GLY A 2 -0.79 11.14 11.87
CA GLY A 2 0.13 12.00 11.16
C GLY A 2 0.99 11.30 10.14
N SER A 3 1.51 10.12 10.47
CA SER A 3 2.35 9.36 9.54
C SER A 3 1.57 8.89 8.31
N GLU A 4 0.34 8.49 8.50
CA GLU A 4 -0.52 8.05 7.41
C GLU A 4 -0.81 9.19 6.44
N MET A 5 -1.09 10.39 6.95
CA MET A 5 -1.31 11.56 6.12
C MET A 5 -0.06 11.94 5.35
N CYS A 6 1.12 11.91 6.00
CA CYS A 6 2.38 12.19 5.33
C CYS A 6 2.68 11.21 4.21
N ILE A 7 2.33 9.93 4.40
CA ILE A 7 2.55 8.90 3.40
C ILE A 7 1.62 9.12 2.20
N ARG A 8 0.37 9.48 2.43
CA ARG A 8 -0.55 9.78 1.33
C ARG A 8 -0.10 11.00 0.53
N ASP A 9 0.42 12.02 1.20
CA ASP A 9 1.00 13.18 0.53
C ASP A 9 2.21 12.77 -0.32
N SER A 10 3.03 11.87 0.19
CA SER A 10 4.18 11.35 -0.56
C SER A 10 3.71 10.58 -1.80
N TYR A 11 2.68 9.76 -1.66
CA TYR A 11 2.12 9.02 -2.79
C TYR A 11 1.62 9.98 -3.87
N ASP A 12 0.85 10.98 -3.47
CA ASP A 12 0.31 11.97 -4.42
C ASP A 12 1.43 12.72 -5.12
N THR A 13 2.47 13.11 -4.38
CA THR A 13 3.63 13.77 -4.95
C THR A 13 4.33 12.88 -5.99
N MET A 14 4.51 11.60 -5.68
CA MET A 14 5.10 10.64 -6.61
C MET A 14 4.33 10.57 -7.92
N GLN A 15 3.01 10.65 -7.86
CA GLN A 15 2.17 10.61 -9.05
C GLN A 15 2.15 11.94 -9.81
N TYR A 16 2.33 13.04 -9.10
CA TYR A 16 2.20 14.39 -9.67
C TYR A 16 3.44 14.85 -10.42
N ILE A 17 4.64 14.50 -9.96
CA ILE A 17 5.88 14.96 -10.58
C ILE A 17 6.08 14.31 -11.95
N LYS A 18 6.82 15.01 -12.82
CA LYS A 18 6.99 14.57 -14.22
C LYS A 18 7.96 13.42 -14.41
N CYS A 19 8.91 13.27 -13.49
CA CYS A 19 9.88 12.17 -13.59
C CYS A 19 9.32 10.91 -12.95
N ASP A 20 9.77 9.75 -13.44
CA ASP A 20 9.39 8.47 -12.86
C ASP A 20 10.02 8.30 -11.48
N VAL A 21 9.27 7.71 -10.56
CA VAL A 21 9.76 7.40 -9.24
C VAL A 21 9.98 5.89 -9.15
N SER A 22 11.22 5.49 -8.87
CA SER A 22 11.54 4.09 -8.60
C SER A 22 11.42 3.82 -7.11
N THR A 23 10.89 2.66 -6.76
CA THR A 23 10.76 2.26 -5.36
C THR A 23 11.51 0.96 -5.12
N ILE A 24 12.09 0.84 -3.93
CA ILE A 24 12.78 -0.38 -3.54
C ILE A 24 12.52 -0.67 -2.07
N CYS A 25 12.19 -1.92 -1.78
CA CYS A 25 11.98 -2.37 -0.41
C CYS A 25 13.29 -2.91 0.16
N LEU A 26 13.71 -2.32 1.26
CA LEU A 26 14.89 -2.76 2.02
C LEU A 26 14.40 -3.26 3.38
N GLY A 27 14.46 -4.57 3.60
CA GLY A 27 14.00 -5.16 4.84
C GLY A 27 12.51 -5.40 4.86
N MET A 28 11.71 -4.41 5.20
CA MET A 28 10.27 -4.58 5.29
C MET A 28 9.52 -3.34 4.79
N ALA A 29 8.51 -3.58 3.99
CA ALA A 29 7.53 -2.56 3.61
C ALA A 29 6.16 -3.04 4.10
N ALA A 30 5.61 -2.38 5.09
CA ALA A 30 4.37 -2.80 5.74
C ALA A 30 3.32 -1.71 5.65
N SER A 31 2.06 -2.12 5.47
CA SER A 31 0.92 -1.21 5.47
C SER A 31 1.08 -0.10 4.44
N MET A 32 1.19 1.14 4.90
CA MET A 32 1.35 2.29 4.02
C MET A 32 2.69 2.27 3.29
N GLY A 33 3.72 1.65 3.88
CA GLY A 33 5.00 1.43 3.20
C GLY A 33 4.84 0.55 1.96
N ALA A 34 4.05 -0.51 2.06
CA ALA A 34 3.74 -1.37 0.92
C ALA A 34 2.94 -0.61 -0.14
N PHE A 35 2.05 0.27 0.29
CA PHE A 35 1.28 1.12 -0.60
C PHE A 35 2.19 2.05 -1.42
N LEU A 36 3.17 2.69 -0.78
CA LEU A 36 4.16 3.52 -1.47
C LEU A 36 5.01 2.70 -2.42
N LEU A 37 5.43 1.52 -2.00
CA LEU A 37 6.22 0.62 -2.83
C LEU A 37 5.49 0.30 -4.14
N ALA A 38 4.23 -0.07 -4.05
CA ALA A 38 3.42 -0.38 -5.22
C ALA A 38 3.11 0.84 -6.08
N GLY A 39 3.24 2.04 -5.51
CA GLY A 39 2.97 3.30 -6.21
C GLY A 39 4.09 3.80 -7.09
N GLY A 40 5.24 3.13 -7.13
CA GLY A 40 6.33 3.49 -8.03
C GLY A 40 5.95 3.29 -9.49
N ALA A 41 6.79 3.82 -10.38
CA ALA A 41 6.54 3.69 -11.82
C ALA A 41 6.59 2.22 -12.24
N LYS A 42 5.71 1.83 -13.14
CA LYS A 42 5.67 0.46 -13.66
C LYS A 42 7.02 0.08 -14.26
N GLY A 43 7.51 -1.09 -13.88
CA GLY A 43 8.83 -1.59 -14.28
C GLY A 43 9.96 -1.10 -13.38
N LYS A 44 9.67 -0.24 -12.42
CA LYS A 44 10.69 0.39 -11.56
C LYS A 44 10.41 0.18 -10.06
N ARG A 45 9.69 -0.88 -9.71
CA ARG A 45 9.38 -1.23 -8.33
C ARG A 45 10.12 -2.52 -7.97
N PHE A 46 10.95 -2.48 -6.95
CA PHE A 46 11.86 -3.59 -6.63
C PHE A 46 11.86 -3.91 -5.14
N ALA A 47 12.38 -5.09 -4.81
CA ALA A 47 12.65 -5.48 -3.43
C ALA A 47 13.91 -6.33 -3.40
N LEU A 48 14.62 -6.30 -2.28
CA LEU A 48 15.74 -7.21 -2.04
C LEU A 48 15.21 -8.63 -1.77
N PRO A 49 16.02 -9.68 -2.03
CA PRO A 49 15.50 -11.06 -1.98
C PRO A 49 14.92 -11.50 -0.65
N HIS A 50 15.42 -10.97 0.45
CA HIS A 50 14.95 -11.37 1.79
C HIS A 50 14.05 -10.33 2.43
N SER A 51 13.51 -9.41 1.62
CA SER A 51 12.57 -8.41 2.11
C SER A 51 11.19 -9.03 2.32
N THR A 52 10.44 -8.42 3.23
CA THR A 52 9.05 -8.80 3.52
C THR A 52 8.14 -7.65 3.15
N ILE A 53 7.06 -7.94 2.47
CA ILE A 53 6.05 -6.96 2.13
C ILE A 53 4.75 -7.38 2.79
N MET A 54 4.12 -6.48 3.53
CA MET A 54 2.88 -6.77 4.23
C MET A 54 1.82 -5.76 3.84
N ILE A 55 0.67 -6.27 3.42
CA ILE A 55 -0.48 -5.44 3.12
C ILE A 55 -1.57 -5.69 4.14
N HIS A 56 -2.29 -4.63 4.51
CA HIS A 56 -3.51 -4.73 5.30
C HIS A 56 -4.28 -3.43 5.18
N GLN A 57 -5.54 -3.49 5.57
CA GLN A 57 -6.41 -2.31 5.55
C GLN A 57 -6.04 -1.36 6.67
N PRO A 58 -6.20 -0.05 6.45
CA PRO A 58 -6.05 0.88 7.54
C PRO A 58 -7.09 0.57 8.62
N SER A 59 -6.64 0.57 9.87
CA SER A 59 -7.50 0.34 11.02
C SER A 59 -7.56 1.60 11.85
N GLY A 60 -8.63 1.75 12.60
CA GLY A 60 -8.76 2.87 13.49
C GLY A 60 -9.82 2.62 14.53
N GLY A 61 -9.71 3.31 15.62
CA GLY A 61 -10.70 3.33 16.66
C GLY A 61 -11.32 4.70 16.78
N ALA A 62 -12.51 4.77 17.32
CA ALA A 62 -13.19 6.03 17.58
C ALA A 62 -13.70 6.04 18.99
N GLN A 63 -13.58 7.20 19.65
CA GLN A 63 -14.12 7.44 20.97
C GLN A 63 -14.91 8.74 20.92
N GLY A 64 -15.94 8.84 21.74
CA GLY A 64 -16.76 10.04 21.81
C GLY A 64 -18.23 9.73 21.65
N GLN A 65 -19.00 10.71 21.21
CA GLN A 65 -20.43 10.54 21.02
C GLN A 65 -20.71 9.73 19.75
N ALA A 66 -21.88 9.09 19.70
CA ALA A 66 -22.25 8.21 18.61
C ALA A 66 -22.15 8.88 17.24
N THR A 67 -22.53 10.17 17.15
CA THR A 67 -22.44 10.90 15.88
C THR A 67 -20.99 11.11 15.43
N GLU A 68 -20.09 11.39 16.37
CA GLU A 68 -18.67 11.55 16.08
C GLU A 68 -18.04 10.23 15.68
N ILE A 69 -18.43 9.14 16.34
CA ILE A 69 -17.96 7.79 16.01
C ILE A 69 -18.39 7.44 14.58
N GLN A 70 -19.63 7.76 14.21
CA GLN A 70 -20.14 7.48 12.88
C GLN A 70 -19.37 8.26 11.79
N ILE A 71 -19.07 9.53 12.05
CA ILE A 71 -18.30 10.35 11.10
C ILE A 71 -16.90 9.79 10.91
N VAL A 72 -16.24 9.38 11.99
CA VAL A 72 -14.90 8.78 11.91
C VAL A 72 -14.96 7.44 11.17
N ALA A 73 -15.97 6.60 11.48
CA ALA A 73 -16.13 5.32 10.82
C ALA A 73 -16.35 5.48 9.31
N ASP A 74 -17.16 6.45 8.90
CA ASP A 74 -17.41 6.72 7.50
C ASP A 74 -16.13 7.19 6.79
N HIS A 75 -15.35 8.03 7.45
CA HIS A 75 -14.08 8.51 6.92
C HIS A 75 -13.08 7.35 6.74
N ILE A 76 -12.97 6.48 7.74
CA ILE A 76 -12.09 5.30 7.67
C ILE A 76 -12.52 4.40 6.52
N ALA A 77 -13.82 4.14 6.37
CA ALA A 77 -14.34 3.31 5.29
C ALA A 77 -14.02 3.89 3.92
N GLN A 78 -14.15 5.20 3.78
CA GLN A 78 -13.84 5.88 2.52
C GLN A 78 -12.35 5.81 2.21
N THR A 79 -11.50 6.05 3.21
CA THR A 79 -10.05 5.97 3.06
C THR A 79 -9.63 4.55 2.64
N LYS A 80 -10.19 3.55 3.31
CA LYS A 80 -9.94 2.15 3.01
C LYS A 80 -10.29 1.82 1.55
N ARG A 81 -11.45 2.27 1.10
CA ARG A 81 -11.88 2.05 -0.28
C ARG A 81 -10.93 2.69 -1.27
N THR A 82 -10.53 3.93 -1.03
CA THR A 82 -9.60 4.66 -1.89
C THR A 82 -8.27 3.94 -1.98
N LEU A 83 -7.72 3.52 -0.85
CA LEU A 83 -6.43 2.82 -0.83
C LEU A 83 -6.52 1.47 -1.52
N ASN A 84 -7.61 0.73 -1.34
CA ASN A 84 -7.81 -0.55 -2.03
C ASN A 84 -7.94 -0.37 -3.53
N GLU A 85 -8.64 0.68 -3.97
CA GLU A 85 -8.77 0.97 -5.40
C GLU A 85 -7.41 1.31 -6.03
N LEU A 86 -6.61 2.12 -5.35
CA LEU A 86 -5.28 2.47 -5.83
C LEU A 86 -4.36 1.25 -5.84
N LEU A 87 -4.43 0.42 -4.82
CA LEU A 87 -3.63 -0.80 -4.75
C LEU A 87 -4.04 -1.78 -5.85
N ALA A 88 -5.33 -1.91 -6.12
CA ALA A 88 -5.83 -2.75 -7.21
C ALA A 88 -5.30 -2.25 -8.56
N ALA A 89 -5.34 -0.94 -8.79
CA ALA A 89 -4.83 -0.34 -10.02
C ALA A 89 -3.33 -0.57 -10.18
N ASN A 90 -2.58 -0.41 -9.10
CA ASN A 90 -1.12 -0.54 -9.14
C ASN A 90 -0.64 -1.98 -9.25
N THR A 91 -1.41 -2.94 -8.76
CA THR A 91 -1.04 -4.36 -8.80
C THR A 91 -1.64 -5.10 -9.99
N GLY A 92 -2.68 -4.56 -10.59
CA GLY A 92 -3.44 -5.26 -11.63
C GLY A 92 -4.39 -6.31 -11.08
N GLN A 93 -4.58 -6.38 -9.77
CA GLN A 93 -5.50 -7.32 -9.15
C GLN A 93 -6.93 -6.76 -9.14
N PRO A 94 -7.97 -7.62 -9.23
CA PRO A 94 -9.34 -7.17 -9.05
C PRO A 94 -9.54 -6.58 -7.65
N ILE A 95 -10.42 -5.60 -7.53
CA ILE A 95 -10.66 -4.93 -6.25
C ILE A 95 -11.12 -5.92 -5.17
N GLU A 96 -11.92 -6.92 -5.53
CA GLU A 96 -12.40 -7.92 -4.60
C GLU A 96 -11.27 -8.75 -4.01
N VAL A 97 -10.24 -9.03 -4.81
CA VAL A 97 -9.05 -9.76 -4.37
C VAL A 97 -8.26 -8.91 -3.39
N VAL A 98 -8.08 -7.62 -3.69
CA VAL A 98 -7.35 -6.72 -2.81
C VAL A 98 -8.09 -6.56 -1.48
N GLU A 99 -9.40 -6.38 -1.51
CA GLU A 99 -10.21 -6.27 -0.30
C GLU A 99 -10.09 -7.51 0.58
N ARG A 100 -10.16 -8.69 -0.02
CA ARG A 100 -9.99 -9.96 0.69
C ARG A 100 -8.60 -10.07 1.31
N ASP A 101 -7.58 -9.76 0.53
CA ASP A 101 -6.19 -9.99 0.94
C ASP A 101 -5.69 -8.95 1.94
N THR A 102 -6.31 -7.78 2.00
CA THR A 102 -5.96 -6.74 2.96
C THR A 102 -6.83 -6.77 4.22
N ASP A 103 -7.83 -7.65 4.30
CA ASP A 103 -8.71 -7.74 5.47
C ASP A 103 -7.94 -8.08 6.73
N ARG A 104 -6.86 -8.82 6.61
CA ARG A 104 -5.94 -9.14 7.70
C ARG A 104 -4.51 -8.90 7.23
N ASP A 105 -3.59 -8.85 8.18
CA ASP A 105 -2.17 -8.73 7.85
C ASP A 105 -1.76 -9.86 6.92
N ASN A 106 -1.28 -9.50 5.75
CA ASN A 106 -0.91 -10.46 4.71
C ASN A 106 0.57 -10.25 4.38
N TYR A 107 1.40 -11.15 4.90
CA TYR A 107 2.85 -11.08 4.71
C TYR A 107 3.24 -11.81 3.44
N MET A 108 4.06 -11.17 2.63
CA MET A 108 4.55 -11.73 1.38
C MET A 108 6.06 -11.68 1.33
N THR A 109 6.66 -12.71 0.75
CA THR A 109 8.07 -12.65 0.35
C THR A 109 8.20 -11.75 -0.86
N ALA A 110 9.45 -11.40 -1.23
CA ALA A 110 9.68 -10.57 -2.41
C ALA A 110 9.12 -11.24 -3.67
N GLU A 111 9.30 -12.54 -3.82
CA GLU A 111 8.78 -13.27 -4.98
C GLU A 111 7.25 -13.30 -5.00
N GLU A 112 6.63 -13.50 -3.85
CA GLU A 112 5.17 -13.48 -3.75
C GLU A 112 4.61 -12.08 -4.07
N ALA A 113 5.29 -11.03 -3.62
CA ALA A 113 4.90 -9.66 -3.90
C ALA A 113 5.01 -9.35 -5.39
N LYS A 114 6.03 -9.88 -6.05
CA LYS A 114 6.20 -9.74 -7.49
C LYS A 114 5.05 -10.43 -8.24
N ALA A 115 4.71 -11.65 -7.86
CA ALA A 115 3.61 -12.38 -8.47
C ALA A 115 2.28 -11.67 -8.25
N TYR A 116 2.10 -11.05 -7.09
CA TYR A 116 0.88 -10.30 -6.78
C TYR A 116 0.76 -9.02 -7.61
N GLY A 117 1.89 -8.42 -7.97
CA GLY A 117 1.92 -7.17 -8.73
C GLY A 117 2.33 -5.96 -7.91
N LEU A 118 2.74 -6.16 -6.66
CA LEU A 118 3.19 -5.06 -5.79
C LEU A 118 4.53 -4.50 -6.24
N ILE A 119 5.36 -5.35 -6.81
CA ILE A 119 6.66 -4.95 -7.35
C ILE A 119 6.86 -5.56 -8.74
N ASP A 120 7.87 -5.08 -9.44
CA ASP A 120 8.16 -5.53 -10.80
C ASP A 120 9.35 -6.49 -10.85
N GLY A 121 10.23 -6.43 -9.87
CA GLY A 121 11.38 -7.32 -9.86
C GLY A 121 12.01 -7.46 -8.49
N VAL A 122 12.80 -8.51 -8.34
CA VAL A 122 13.59 -8.76 -7.14
C VAL A 122 15.05 -8.55 -7.50
N VAL A 123 15.75 -7.70 -6.75
CA VAL A 123 17.15 -7.40 -6.99
C VAL A 123 17.98 -8.53 -6.39
N MET A 124 18.56 -9.37 -7.24
CA MET A 124 19.27 -10.55 -6.77
C MET A 124 20.73 -10.25 -6.42
N HIS A 125 21.45 -9.61 -7.35
CA HIS A 125 22.87 -9.28 -7.19
C HIS A 125 23.18 -8.07 -8.02
N LYS A 126 24.28 -7.44 -7.67
CA LYS A 126 24.83 -6.42 -8.55
C LYS A 126 25.52 -7.06 -9.75
#